data_db1391ad4287d4a5071ef66040e8a200
#
_entry.id   db1391ad4287d4a5071ef66040e8a200
#
_cell.length_a   1.000
_cell.length_b   1.000
_cell.length_c   1.000
_cell.angle_alpha   90.00
_cell.angle_beta   90.00
_cell.angle_gamma   90.00
#
_symmetry.space_group_name_H-M   'P 1'
#
loop_
_entity.id
_entity.type
_entity.pdbx_description
1 polymer ?
#
loop_
_entity_poly.entity_id
_entity_poly.type
_entity_poly.pdbx_seq_one_letter_code
_entity_poly.pdbx_strand_id
1 'polypeptide(L)'
;MSSLPFTLRQLEVFASLCATRSFRRTAESLGISQASVSNQMKTLEDQLGLTLLARRPGQRPTLTPEGAAFADDLRLFKEAGARLASHRRKEPQKSDLVRFRVLVGQGLADYFVRPKLGRFFAANPMIEFDFVTRPPSNRLAYDLEDSDFDFALVHRRADRAVDPYMRHLTMVRGGIYGHGKFAEGKELPLSVEELNALPFILPLAGSAQERDVLSTLDRYGIRPRDIIGHTQYYDVMAAMLDRGLGVSSFSEAILTPAMRATVVQLYPLEDWRLLWYRRDRGGDPRCEAVESFLLSAVLQDPAYPTLSVIDEHRQTQAI
;
A
#
# COMPACT_ATOMS: atom_id res chain seq x y z
N MET A 1 -31.77 -10.73 3.03
CA MET A 1 -30.77 -9.67 3.31
C MET A 1 -31.15 -9.08 4.67
N SER A 2 -30.30 -9.23 5.69
CA SER A 2 -30.52 -8.56 6.98
C SER A 2 -30.42 -7.05 6.73
N SER A 3 -31.41 -6.27 7.20
CA SER A 3 -31.36 -4.81 7.14
C SER A 3 -30.22 -4.30 8.01
N LEU A 4 -29.46 -3.32 7.52
CA LEU A 4 -28.43 -2.65 8.33
C LEU A 4 -29.11 -2.02 9.55
N PRO A 5 -28.53 -2.12 10.76
CA PRO A 5 -29.12 -1.58 11.98
C PRO A 5 -28.97 -0.05 12.08
N PHE A 6 -28.46 0.62 11.06
CA PHE A 6 -28.20 2.06 11.02
C PHE A 6 -28.53 2.66 9.65
N THR A 7 -28.63 3.98 9.58
CA THR A 7 -28.92 4.74 8.36
C THR A 7 -27.66 5.40 7.79
N LEU A 8 -27.66 5.69 6.47
CA LEU A 8 -26.60 6.46 5.83
C LEU A 8 -26.39 7.83 6.48
N ARG A 9 -27.48 8.46 6.94
CA ARG A 9 -27.43 9.76 7.62
C ARG A 9 -26.65 9.69 8.94
N GLN A 10 -26.84 8.64 9.72
CA GLN A 10 -26.09 8.40 10.94
C GLN A 10 -24.60 8.22 10.65
N LEU A 11 -24.25 7.48 9.60
CA LEU A 11 -22.86 7.31 9.18
C LEU A 11 -22.22 8.63 8.73
N GLU A 12 -22.98 9.47 8.02
CA GLU A 12 -22.52 10.80 7.60
C GLU A 12 -22.23 11.70 8.80
N VAL A 13 -23.14 11.71 9.79
CA VAL A 13 -22.97 12.48 11.03
C VAL A 13 -21.74 11.99 11.79
N PHE A 14 -21.55 10.68 11.97
CA PHE A 14 -20.40 10.12 12.65
C PHE A 14 -19.10 10.48 11.92
N ALA A 15 -19.05 10.34 10.60
CA ALA A 15 -17.88 10.69 9.79
C ALA A 15 -17.51 12.19 9.93
N SER A 16 -18.51 13.07 9.91
CA SER A 16 -18.30 14.51 10.10
C SER A 16 -17.80 14.82 11.52
N LEU A 17 -18.30 14.12 12.54
CA LEU A 17 -17.83 14.24 13.91
C LEU A 17 -16.38 13.76 14.09
N CYS A 18 -15.97 12.70 13.44
CA CYS A 18 -14.58 12.24 13.43
C CYS A 18 -13.63 13.33 12.90
N ALA A 19 -14.04 14.04 11.85
CA ALA A 19 -13.25 15.11 11.21
C ALA A 19 -13.23 16.39 12.06
N THR A 20 -14.39 16.85 12.52
CA THR A 20 -14.54 18.16 13.20
C THR A 20 -14.20 18.12 14.69
N ARG A 21 -14.36 16.95 15.32
CA ARG A 21 -14.28 16.74 16.78
C ARG A 21 -15.14 17.74 17.56
N SER A 22 -16.31 18.13 17.02
CA SER A 22 -17.18 19.14 17.59
C SER A 22 -18.62 18.96 17.11
N PHE A 23 -19.55 18.74 18.03
CA PHE A 23 -20.98 18.64 17.71
C PHE A 23 -21.53 19.90 17.03
N ARG A 24 -21.08 21.07 17.48
CA ARG A 24 -21.47 22.36 16.90
C ARG A 24 -20.97 22.48 15.45
N ARG A 25 -19.67 22.26 15.20
CA ARG A 25 -19.10 22.35 13.84
C ARG A 25 -19.69 21.30 12.90
N THR A 26 -19.99 20.10 13.41
CA THR A 26 -20.68 19.08 12.63
C THR A 26 -22.08 19.54 12.24
N ALA A 27 -22.82 20.13 13.17
CA ALA A 27 -24.14 20.71 12.91
C ALA A 27 -24.09 21.79 11.83
N GLU A 28 -23.14 22.71 11.94
CA GLU A 28 -22.88 23.76 10.95
C GLU A 28 -22.54 23.19 9.56
N SER A 29 -21.62 22.20 9.51
CA SER A 29 -21.19 21.58 8.24
C SER A 29 -22.28 20.77 7.55
N LEU A 30 -23.23 20.19 8.31
CA LEU A 30 -24.30 19.36 7.77
C LEU A 30 -25.65 20.10 7.63
N GLY A 31 -25.69 21.38 8.00
CA GLY A 31 -26.91 22.20 7.93
C GLY A 31 -28.03 21.73 8.84
N ILE A 32 -27.72 21.18 10.00
CA ILE A 32 -28.70 20.66 10.99
C ILE A 32 -28.44 21.23 12.38
N SER A 33 -29.38 21.03 13.32
CA SER A 33 -29.18 21.47 14.69
C SER A 33 -28.18 20.57 15.45
N GLN A 34 -27.48 21.14 16.45
CA GLN A 34 -26.61 20.37 17.32
C GLN A 34 -27.37 19.27 18.08
N ALA A 35 -28.63 19.52 18.46
CA ALA A 35 -29.50 18.51 19.07
C ALA A 35 -29.75 17.33 18.12
N SER A 36 -29.93 17.60 16.80
CA SER A 36 -30.07 16.55 15.79
C SER A 36 -28.79 15.71 15.66
N VAL A 37 -27.59 16.34 15.63
CA VAL A 37 -26.32 15.61 15.63
C VAL A 37 -26.20 14.70 16.85
N SER A 38 -26.53 15.23 18.04
CA SER A 38 -26.47 14.46 19.29
C SER A 38 -27.44 13.27 19.30
N ASN A 39 -28.66 13.47 18.78
CA ASN A 39 -29.67 12.43 18.70
C ASN A 39 -29.28 11.33 17.68
N GLN A 40 -28.80 11.71 16.48
CA GLN A 40 -28.32 10.76 15.47
C GLN A 40 -27.17 9.89 16.00
N MET A 41 -26.23 10.49 16.74
CA MET A 41 -25.14 9.75 17.37
C MET A 41 -25.61 8.81 18.45
N LYS A 42 -26.51 9.28 19.34
CA LYS A 42 -27.07 8.43 20.39
C LYS A 42 -27.81 7.23 19.78
N THR A 43 -28.65 7.47 18.79
CA THR A 43 -29.41 6.40 18.11
C THR A 43 -28.46 5.39 17.42
N LEU A 44 -27.35 5.85 16.81
CA LEU A 44 -26.33 4.97 16.21
C LEU A 44 -25.67 4.10 17.27
N GLU A 45 -25.23 4.69 18.38
CA GLU A 45 -24.60 3.98 19.51
C GLU A 45 -25.57 2.97 20.14
N ASP A 46 -26.83 3.34 20.34
CA ASP A 46 -27.88 2.46 20.88
C ASP A 46 -28.16 1.28 19.93
N GLN A 47 -28.24 1.53 18.61
CA GLN A 47 -28.47 0.48 17.58
C GLN A 47 -27.31 -0.51 17.45
N LEU A 48 -26.08 -0.04 17.66
CA LEU A 48 -24.89 -0.88 17.61
C LEU A 48 -24.60 -1.57 18.95
N GLY A 49 -25.19 -1.09 20.05
CA GLY A 49 -24.85 -1.53 21.41
C GLY A 49 -23.44 -1.16 21.84
N LEU A 50 -22.86 -0.10 21.23
CA LEU A 50 -21.47 0.32 21.42
C LEU A 50 -21.40 1.82 21.74
N THR A 51 -20.43 2.23 22.53
CA THR A 51 -20.08 3.65 22.72
C THR A 51 -18.96 4.00 21.75
N LEU A 52 -19.22 4.85 20.76
CA LEU A 52 -18.24 5.24 19.76
C LEU A 52 -17.44 6.50 20.14
N LEU A 53 -18.03 7.35 21.00
CA LEU A 53 -17.45 8.62 21.42
C LEU A 53 -17.37 8.74 22.94
N ALA A 54 -16.18 8.94 23.47
CA ALA A 54 -15.98 9.34 24.84
C ALA A 54 -16.26 10.85 24.97
N ARG A 55 -17.17 11.21 25.88
CA ARG A 55 -17.59 12.61 26.18
C ARG A 55 -17.17 12.96 27.59
N ARG A 56 -16.36 13.99 27.74
CA ARG A 56 -16.02 14.56 29.06
C ARG A 56 -16.45 16.01 29.08
N PRO A 57 -17.06 16.47 30.21
CA PRO A 57 -17.45 17.87 30.37
C PRO A 57 -16.27 18.80 30.04
N GLY A 58 -16.50 19.82 29.22
CA GLY A 58 -15.48 20.82 28.84
C GLY A 58 -14.40 20.34 27.88
N GLN A 59 -14.43 19.08 27.40
CA GLN A 59 -13.45 18.53 26.49
C GLN A 59 -14.08 18.23 25.11
N ARG A 60 -13.23 18.20 24.09
CA ARG A 60 -13.64 17.74 22.76
C ARG A 60 -13.91 16.23 22.79
N PRO A 61 -14.96 15.76 22.09
CA PRO A 61 -15.23 14.32 22.00
C PRO A 61 -14.04 13.61 21.36
N THR A 62 -13.70 12.44 21.91
CA THR A 62 -12.65 11.56 21.39
C THR A 62 -13.26 10.21 21.02
N LEU A 63 -12.69 9.53 20.05
CA LEU A 63 -13.10 8.17 19.70
C LEU A 63 -12.73 7.20 20.83
N THR A 64 -13.61 6.25 21.10
CA THR A 64 -13.29 5.05 21.86
C THR A 64 -12.49 4.07 20.98
N PRO A 65 -11.90 2.98 21.49
CA PRO A 65 -11.33 1.93 20.67
C PRO A 65 -12.32 1.37 19.64
N GLU A 66 -13.58 1.15 20.06
CA GLU A 66 -14.68 0.70 19.21
C GLU A 66 -15.03 1.76 18.17
N GLY A 67 -15.02 3.03 18.54
CA GLY A 67 -15.25 4.16 17.63
C GLY A 67 -14.16 4.29 16.59
N ALA A 68 -12.90 4.01 16.93
CA ALA A 68 -11.79 4.01 15.99
C ALA A 68 -11.92 2.87 14.97
N ALA A 69 -12.22 1.65 15.43
CA ALA A 69 -12.47 0.51 14.55
C ALA A 69 -13.66 0.76 13.61
N PHE A 70 -14.75 1.30 14.13
CA PHE A 70 -15.93 1.65 13.33
C PHE A 70 -15.63 2.75 12.30
N ALA A 71 -14.76 3.71 12.62
CA ALA A 71 -14.33 4.75 11.67
C ALA A 71 -13.51 4.17 10.51
N ASP A 72 -12.68 3.17 10.76
CA ASP A 72 -11.91 2.47 9.72
C ASP A 72 -12.85 1.68 8.79
N ASP A 73 -13.82 0.94 9.35
CA ASP A 73 -14.83 0.22 8.56
C ASP A 73 -15.72 1.20 7.76
N LEU A 74 -16.07 2.34 8.34
CA LEU A 74 -16.85 3.37 7.64
C LEU A 74 -16.09 3.97 6.44
N ARG A 75 -14.76 4.06 6.53
CA ARG A 75 -13.94 4.51 5.39
C ARG A 75 -14.09 3.53 4.23
N LEU A 76 -13.99 2.24 4.48
CA LEU A 76 -14.19 1.20 3.47
C LEU A 76 -15.61 1.23 2.89
N PHE A 77 -16.62 1.39 3.74
CA PHE A 77 -18.01 1.53 3.32
C PHE A 77 -18.23 2.75 2.41
N LYS A 78 -17.62 3.90 2.72
CA LYS A 78 -17.68 5.10 1.88
C LYS A 78 -17.03 4.88 0.52
N GLU A 79 -15.90 4.19 0.47
CA GLU A 79 -15.23 3.82 -0.78
C GLU A 79 -16.16 2.93 -1.63
N ALA A 80 -16.79 1.92 -1.03
CA ALA A 80 -17.78 1.09 -1.70
C ALA A 80 -19.02 1.89 -2.17
N GLY A 81 -19.50 2.81 -1.33
CA GLY A 81 -20.62 3.70 -1.69
C GLY A 81 -20.30 4.64 -2.85
N ALA A 82 -19.07 5.17 -2.91
CA ALA A 82 -18.61 5.97 -4.04
C ALA A 82 -18.57 5.15 -5.34
N ARG A 83 -18.20 3.86 -5.26
CA ARG A 83 -18.27 2.92 -6.39
C ARG A 83 -19.71 2.74 -6.89
N LEU A 84 -20.65 2.49 -5.99
CA LEU A 84 -22.07 2.40 -6.35
C LEU A 84 -22.58 3.68 -7.00
N ALA A 85 -22.18 4.84 -6.48
CA ALA A 85 -22.52 6.13 -7.06
C ALA A 85 -21.92 6.36 -8.46
N SER A 86 -20.79 5.73 -8.77
CA SER A 86 -20.15 5.82 -10.09
C SER A 86 -20.95 5.09 -11.19
N HIS A 87 -21.85 4.16 -10.83
CA HIS A 87 -22.80 3.54 -11.76
C HIS A 87 -23.95 4.46 -12.18
N ARG A 88 -24.04 5.68 -11.61
CA ARG A 88 -24.99 6.69 -12.05
C ARG A 88 -24.77 6.93 -13.54
N ARG A 89 -25.81 6.71 -14.35
CA ARG A 89 -25.79 6.88 -15.81
C ARG A 89 -25.15 8.24 -16.14
N LYS A 90 -23.91 8.22 -16.59
CA LYS A 90 -23.31 9.39 -17.22
C LYS A 90 -24.09 9.64 -18.49
N GLU A 91 -24.71 10.81 -18.62
CA GLU A 91 -25.10 11.29 -19.94
C GLU A 91 -23.87 11.20 -20.86
N PRO A 92 -24.05 10.87 -22.16
CA PRO A 92 -22.95 10.76 -23.08
C PRO A 92 -22.40 12.16 -23.39
N GLN A 93 -21.57 12.68 -22.49
CA GLN A 93 -20.76 13.86 -22.71
C GLN A 93 -19.33 13.45 -22.99
N LYS A 94 -18.96 13.57 -24.28
CA LYS A 94 -17.62 13.86 -24.78
C LYS A 94 -16.45 13.49 -23.85
N SER A 95 -16.10 12.21 -23.77
CA SER A 95 -14.69 11.83 -23.57
C SER A 95 -14.58 10.32 -23.74
N ASP A 96 -13.96 9.91 -24.82
CA ASP A 96 -13.43 8.55 -24.99
C ASP A 96 -12.32 8.25 -23.96
N LEU A 97 -12.10 9.12 -22.99
CA LEU A 97 -11.15 8.98 -21.89
C LEU A 97 -11.52 7.77 -21.03
N VAL A 98 -10.60 6.83 -20.94
CA VAL A 98 -10.72 5.67 -20.06
C VAL A 98 -9.73 5.81 -18.91
N ARG A 99 -10.26 5.76 -17.71
CA ARG A 99 -9.48 5.76 -16.50
C ARG A 99 -9.16 4.32 -16.10
N PHE A 100 -7.88 4.06 -15.84
CA PHE A 100 -7.40 2.82 -15.26
C PHE A 100 -6.84 3.05 -13.86
N ARG A 101 -7.31 2.28 -12.92
CA ARG A 101 -6.82 2.30 -11.54
C ARG A 101 -5.73 1.28 -11.37
N VAL A 102 -4.51 1.76 -11.05
CA VAL A 102 -3.29 0.97 -11.02
C VAL A 102 -2.71 0.94 -9.62
N LEU A 103 -2.67 -0.25 -9.01
CA LEU A 103 -1.93 -0.48 -7.78
C LEU A 103 -0.48 -0.77 -8.12
N VAL A 104 0.43 0.08 -7.68
CA VAL A 104 1.86 -0.08 -7.92
C VAL A 104 2.65 0.24 -6.66
N GLY A 105 3.69 -0.56 -6.37
CA GLY A 105 4.60 -0.26 -5.27
C GLY A 105 5.32 1.07 -5.50
N GLN A 106 5.47 1.90 -4.44
CA GLN A 106 6.05 3.25 -4.56
C GLN A 106 7.40 3.24 -5.28
N GLY A 107 8.33 2.35 -4.91
CA GLY A 107 9.64 2.27 -5.57
C GLY A 107 9.53 1.93 -7.06
N LEU A 108 8.62 1.03 -7.46
CA LEU A 108 8.37 0.73 -8.88
C LEU A 108 7.79 1.94 -9.62
N ALA A 109 6.83 2.62 -9.00
CA ALA A 109 6.21 3.82 -9.56
C ALA A 109 7.26 4.92 -9.79
N ASP A 110 8.06 5.24 -8.77
CA ASP A 110 9.00 6.34 -8.81
C ASP A 110 10.18 6.13 -9.75
N TYR A 111 10.76 4.92 -9.75
CA TYR A 111 12.01 4.68 -10.47
C TYR A 111 11.82 4.13 -11.88
N PHE A 112 10.76 3.36 -12.12
CA PHE A 112 10.58 2.67 -13.41
C PHE A 112 9.41 3.18 -14.23
N VAL A 113 8.28 3.52 -13.59
CA VAL A 113 7.06 3.93 -14.31
C VAL A 113 7.05 5.43 -14.59
N ARG A 114 7.22 6.26 -13.55
CA ARG A 114 7.14 7.73 -13.65
C ARG A 114 8.03 8.34 -14.76
N PRO A 115 9.31 7.93 -14.93
CA PRO A 115 10.16 8.51 -15.96
C PRO A 115 9.65 8.30 -17.40
N LYS A 116 8.80 7.28 -17.61
CA LYS A 116 8.31 6.87 -18.93
C LYS A 116 6.87 7.33 -19.21
N LEU A 117 6.16 7.90 -18.22
CA LEU A 117 4.76 8.33 -18.35
C LEU A 117 4.54 9.37 -19.44
N GLY A 118 5.43 10.35 -19.57
CA GLY A 118 5.28 11.41 -20.57
C GLY A 118 5.19 10.86 -22.00
N ARG A 119 6.04 9.89 -22.34
CA ARG A 119 6.00 9.21 -23.64
C ARG A 119 4.74 8.37 -23.82
N PHE A 120 4.31 7.69 -22.78
CA PHE A 120 3.10 6.87 -22.81
C PHE A 120 1.85 7.72 -23.07
N PHE A 121 1.66 8.82 -22.33
CA PHE A 121 0.49 9.69 -22.50
C PHE A 121 0.50 10.42 -23.84
N ALA A 122 1.66 10.78 -24.36
CA ALA A 122 1.76 11.37 -25.70
C ALA A 122 1.25 10.38 -26.79
N ALA A 123 1.49 9.09 -26.61
CA ALA A 123 1.02 8.05 -27.53
C ALA A 123 -0.44 7.61 -27.24
N ASN A 124 -0.95 7.84 -26.03
CA ASN A 124 -2.24 7.35 -25.59
C ASN A 124 -3.05 8.46 -24.90
N PRO A 125 -3.45 9.53 -25.61
CA PRO A 125 -4.09 10.72 -25.02
C PRO A 125 -5.47 10.45 -24.43
N MET A 126 -6.08 9.30 -24.72
CA MET A 126 -7.39 8.89 -24.23
C MET A 126 -7.31 7.97 -23.00
N ILE A 127 -6.13 7.78 -22.43
CA ILE A 127 -5.92 6.99 -21.20
C ILE A 127 -5.59 7.92 -20.03
N GLU A 128 -6.28 7.70 -18.92
CA GLU A 128 -6.02 8.35 -17.63
C GLU A 128 -5.63 7.27 -16.61
N PHE A 129 -4.60 7.54 -15.79
CA PHE A 129 -4.23 6.68 -14.67
C PHE A 129 -4.63 7.27 -13.32
N ASP A 130 -5.19 6.42 -12.48
CA ASP A 130 -5.35 6.63 -11.05
C ASP A 130 -4.35 5.71 -10.32
N PHE A 131 -3.15 6.23 -10.02
CA PHE A 131 -2.14 5.46 -9.32
C PHE A 131 -2.42 5.41 -7.83
N VAL A 132 -2.43 4.20 -7.29
CA VAL A 132 -2.60 3.95 -5.87
C VAL A 132 -1.38 3.18 -5.36
N THR A 133 -0.83 3.66 -4.26
CA THR A 133 0.19 2.91 -3.51
C THR A 133 -0.43 2.47 -2.19
N ARG A 134 -0.29 1.20 -1.85
CA ARG A 134 -0.65 0.69 -0.53
C ARG A 134 0.57 0.01 0.09
N PRO A 135 0.77 0.12 1.41
CA PRO A 135 1.74 -0.73 2.08
C PRO A 135 1.34 -2.20 1.85
N PRO A 136 2.30 -3.11 1.70
CA PRO A 136 2.01 -4.53 1.56
C PRO A 136 1.18 -4.99 2.75
N SER A 137 -0.06 -5.40 2.50
CA SER A 137 -0.90 -6.03 3.51
C SER A 137 -0.81 -7.54 3.38
N ASN A 138 -0.99 -8.26 4.49
CA ASN A 138 -1.09 -9.72 4.45
C ASN A 138 -2.38 -10.21 3.76
N ARG A 139 -3.28 -9.28 3.39
CA ARG A 139 -4.59 -9.52 2.78
C ARG A 139 -4.68 -9.03 1.34
N LEU A 140 -3.58 -8.99 0.61
CA LEU A 140 -3.59 -8.52 -0.79
C LEU A 140 -4.60 -9.30 -1.65
N ALA A 141 -4.82 -10.59 -1.35
CA ALA A 141 -5.80 -11.44 -2.01
C ALA A 141 -7.23 -10.89 -1.89
N TYR A 142 -7.67 -10.57 -0.67
CA TYR A 142 -9.00 -9.99 -0.44
C TYR A 142 -9.13 -8.57 -1.02
N ASP A 143 -8.00 -7.84 -1.08
CA ASP A 143 -7.99 -6.49 -1.63
C ASP A 143 -8.14 -6.47 -3.16
N LEU A 144 -7.83 -7.56 -3.88
CA LEU A 144 -7.94 -7.62 -5.34
C LEU A 144 -9.32 -8.07 -5.82
N GLU A 145 -9.98 -9.04 -5.15
CA GLU A 145 -11.34 -9.48 -5.50
C GLU A 145 -12.39 -8.39 -5.24
N ASP A 146 -12.26 -7.68 -4.11
CA ASP A 146 -13.15 -6.58 -3.72
C ASP A 146 -12.65 -5.20 -4.19
N SER A 147 -11.46 -5.11 -4.79
CA SER A 147 -10.85 -3.84 -5.16
C SER A 147 -11.23 -3.40 -6.57
N ASP A 148 -11.27 -2.08 -6.78
CA ASP A 148 -11.49 -1.46 -8.09
C ASP A 148 -10.21 -1.35 -8.92
N PHE A 149 -9.15 -2.11 -8.60
CA PHE A 149 -7.93 -2.04 -9.41
C PHE A 149 -8.13 -2.74 -10.75
N ASP A 150 -7.72 -2.08 -11.81
CA ASP A 150 -7.66 -2.66 -13.14
C ASP A 150 -6.37 -3.43 -13.33
N PHE A 151 -5.29 -2.91 -12.74
CA PHE A 151 -3.98 -3.50 -12.77
C PHE A 151 -3.30 -3.43 -11.41
N ALA A 152 -2.49 -4.43 -11.08
CA ALA A 152 -1.57 -4.37 -9.95
C ALA A 152 -0.18 -4.87 -10.33
N LEU A 153 0.86 -4.14 -9.92
CA LEU A 153 2.26 -4.50 -10.07
C LEU A 153 2.96 -4.28 -8.74
N VAL A 154 3.20 -5.36 -8.02
CA VAL A 154 3.64 -5.30 -6.62
C VAL A 154 4.71 -6.33 -6.30
N HIS A 155 5.58 -6.00 -5.36
CA HIS A 155 6.52 -6.93 -4.78
C HIS A 155 5.89 -7.66 -3.59
N ARG A 156 6.16 -8.96 -3.47
CA ARG A 156 5.81 -9.78 -2.32
C ARG A 156 6.94 -10.74 -1.98
N ARG A 157 7.22 -10.93 -0.69
CA ARG A 157 8.25 -11.88 -0.27
C ARG A 157 7.91 -13.30 -0.72
N ALA A 158 8.94 -14.06 -1.07
CA ALA A 158 8.78 -15.41 -1.62
C ALA A 158 8.20 -16.42 -0.61
N ASP A 159 8.36 -16.18 0.71
CA ASP A 159 7.81 -16.99 1.79
C ASP A 159 6.31 -16.74 2.06
N ARG A 160 5.70 -15.78 1.38
CA ARG A 160 4.28 -15.46 1.53
C ARG A 160 3.43 -16.16 0.46
N ALA A 161 2.24 -16.58 0.85
CA ALA A 161 1.29 -17.13 -0.10
C ALA A 161 0.98 -16.10 -1.20
N VAL A 162 0.86 -16.55 -2.43
CA VAL A 162 0.49 -15.73 -3.59
C VAL A 162 -0.97 -15.96 -3.89
N ASP A 163 -1.66 -14.89 -4.24
CA ASP A 163 -3.02 -14.94 -4.74
C ASP A 163 -3.05 -15.71 -6.07
N PRO A 164 -3.95 -16.68 -6.26
CA PRO A 164 -4.05 -17.46 -7.50
C PRO A 164 -4.36 -16.60 -8.74
N TYR A 165 -4.92 -15.40 -8.55
CA TYR A 165 -5.18 -14.46 -9.66
C TYR A 165 -3.97 -13.62 -10.04
N MET A 166 -2.85 -13.72 -9.31
CA MET A 166 -1.64 -12.97 -9.61
C MET A 166 -0.64 -13.82 -10.40
N ARG A 167 -0.21 -13.30 -11.54
CA ARG A 167 0.87 -13.88 -12.34
C ARG A 167 2.23 -13.52 -11.73
N HIS A 168 3.08 -14.51 -11.57
CA HIS A 168 4.46 -14.33 -11.15
C HIS A 168 5.32 -13.93 -12.36
N LEU A 169 6.03 -12.81 -12.28
CA LEU A 169 6.83 -12.28 -13.38
C LEU A 169 8.31 -12.62 -13.21
N THR A 170 8.88 -12.31 -12.06
CA THR A 170 10.31 -12.51 -11.80
C THR A 170 10.62 -12.48 -10.30
N MET A 171 11.86 -12.83 -9.95
CA MET A 171 12.41 -12.75 -8.61
C MET A 171 13.43 -11.61 -8.49
N VAL A 172 13.50 -11.00 -7.31
CA VAL A 172 14.53 -10.03 -6.94
C VAL A 172 15.06 -10.34 -5.53
N ARG A 173 16.32 -10.01 -5.28
CA ARG A 173 16.95 -10.31 -3.99
C ARG A 173 16.27 -9.55 -2.86
N GLY A 174 16.08 -10.27 -1.73
CA GLY A 174 15.72 -9.71 -0.45
C GLY A 174 16.92 -9.67 0.48
N GLY A 175 16.95 -8.70 1.39
CA GLY A 175 18.05 -8.62 2.33
C GLY A 175 17.95 -7.45 3.29
N ILE A 176 18.95 -7.36 4.16
CA ILE A 176 19.25 -6.17 4.93
C ILE A 176 20.29 -5.39 4.14
N TYR A 177 19.99 -4.15 3.86
CA TYR A 177 20.82 -3.25 3.07
C TYR A 177 21.22 -2.03 3.91
N GLY A 178 22.42 -1.53 3.68
CA GLY A 178 22.93 -0.34 4.30
C GLY A 178 24.14 0.20 3.56
N HIS A 179 24.62 1.39 3.95
CA HIS A 179 25.81 1.99 3.36
C HIS A 179 27.02 1.08 3.55
N GLY A 180 27.91 1.01 2.55
CA GLY A 180 29.10 0.16 2.55
C GLY A 180 30.03 0.35 3.76
N LYS A 181 30.00 1.53 4.39
CA LYS A 181 30.76 1.80 5.63
C LYS A 181 30.48 0.81 6.76
N PHE A 182 29.27 0.22 6.82
CA PHE A 182 28.91 -0.77 7.84
C PHE A 182 29.57 -2.13 7.60
N ALA A 183 30.08 -2.36 6.40
CA ALA A 183 30.82 -3.56 6.02
C ALA A 183 32.34 -3.36 5.99
N GLU A 184 32.84 -2.14 6.22
CA GLU A 184 34.28 -1.87 6.20
C GLU A 184 35.04 -2.74 7.24
N GLY A 185 36.05 -3.48 6.75
CA GLY A 185 36.84 -4.37 7.57
C GLY A 185 36.14 -5.62 8.10
N LYS A 186 34.98 -5.97 7.54
CA LYS A 186 34.17 -7.12 7.93
C LYS A 186 33.92 -8.06 6.74
N GLU A 187 33.69 -9.32 7.03
CA GLU A 187 33.23 -10.30 6.04
C GLU A 187 31.72 -10.20 5.81
N LEU A 188 31.29 -10.37 4.57
CA LEU A 188 29.86 -10.45 4.22
C LEU A 188 29.46 -11.92 3.95
N PRO A 189 28.25 -12.33 4.39
CA PRO A 189 27.27 -11.55 5.13
C PRO A 189 27.71 -11.27 6.57
N LEU A 190 27.29 -10.13 7.12
CA LEU A 190 27.56 -9.80 8.53
C LEU A 190 26.96 -10.85 9.45
N SER A 191 27.59 -11.08 10.59
CA SER A 191 27.04 -11.93 11.64
C SER A 191 25.78 -11.30 12.27
N VAL A 192 24.95 -12.13 12.89
CA VAL A 192 23.73 -11.67 13.61
C VAL A 192 24.09 -10.67 14.72
N GLU A 193 25.23 -10.88 15.39
CA GLU A 193 25.69 -10.01 16.47
C GLU A 193 26.07 -8.62 15.94
N GLU A 194 26.76 -8.55 14.82
CA GLU A 194 27.12 -7.30 14.16
C GLU A 194 25.86 -6.57 13.68
N LEU A 195 24.89 -7.29 13.08
CA LEU A 195 23.62 -6.70 12.64
C LEU A 195 22.82 -6.12 13.80
N ASN A 196 22.76 -6.83 14.94
CA ASN A 196 22.04 -6.36 16.13
C ASN A 196 22.62 -5.08 16.73
N ALA A 197 23.87 -4.77 16.44
CA ALA A 197 24.56 -3.55 16.87
C ALA A 197 24.36 -2.37 15.90
N LEU A 198 23.80 -2.60 14.71
CA LEU A 198 23.57 -1.54 13.73
C LEU A 198 22.28 -0.75 14.01
N PRO A 199 22.25 0.55 13.65
CA PRO A 199 21.05 1.35 13.72
C PRO A 199 20.06 0.93 12.62
N PHE A 200 18.81 0.59 12.98
CA PHE A 200 17.78 0.18 12.05
C PHE A 200 16.81 1.30 11.71
N ILE A 201 16.35 1.31 10.45
CA ILE A 201 15.26 2.11 9.94
C ILE A 201 14.13 1.12 9.63
N LEU A 202 12.98 1.30 10.26
CA LEU A 202 11.83 0.41 10.15
C LEU A 202 10.66 1.06 9.43
N PRO A 203 9.67 0.28 8.97
CA PRO A 203 8.38 0.80 8.54
C PRO A 203 7.67 1.58 9.64
N LEU A 204 6.58 2.28 9.28
CA LEU A 204 5.79 3.09 10.21
C LEU A 204 5.48 2.32 11.50
N ALA A 205 5.78 2.93 12.64
CA ALA A 205 5.62 2.34 13.95
C ALA A 205 4.16 1.87 14.20
N GLY A 206 4.00 0.65 14.72
CA GLY A 206 2.70 0.02 14.97
C GLY A 206 1.99 -0.50 13.71
N SER A 207 2.59 -0.36 12.53
CA SER A 207 2.01 -0.87 11.29
C SER A 207 2.12 -2.40 11.16
N ALA A 208 1.27 -2.98 10.30
CA ALA A 208 1.37 -4.39 9.95
C ALA A 208 2.70 -4.70 9.25
N GLN A 209 3.21 -3.76 8.47
CA GLN A 209 4.48 -3.89 7.77
C GLN A 209 5.67 -3.94 8.74
N GLU A 210 5.68 -3.10 9.76
CA GLU A 210 6.72 -3.15 10.81
C GLU A 210 6.71 -4.51 11.51
N ARG A 211 5.52 -4.97 11.95
CA ARG A 211 5.40 -6.30 12.59
C ARG A 211 5.89 -7.43 11.69
N ASP A 212 5.61 -7.36 10.39
CA ASP A 212 6.05 -8.36 9.42
C ASP A 212 7.58 -8.34 9.26
N VAL A 213 8.20 -7.16 9.19
CA VAL A 213 9.66 -7.00 9.14
C VAL A 213 10.29 -7.53 10.41
N LEU A 214 9.82 -7.10 11.59
CA LEU A 214 10.38 -7.55 12.87
C LEU A 214 10.23 -9.07 13.07
N SER A 215 9.08 -9.65 12.70
CA SER A 215 8.87 -11.10 12.72
C SER A 215 9.81 -11.83 11.77
N THR A 216 10.14 -11.23 10.63
CA THR A 216 11.12 -11.79 9.70
C THR A 216 12.51 -11.78 10.30
N LEU A 217 12.96 -10.64 10.81
CA LEU A 217 14.27 -10.50 11.43
C LEU A 217 14.43 -11.46 12.60
N ASP A 218 13.40 -11.61 13.45
CA ASP A 218 13.43 -12.53 14.61
C ASP A 218 13.61 -14.00 14.19
N ARG A 219 13.05 -14.44 13.05
CA ARG A 219 13.28 -15.79 12.49
C ARG A 219 14.75 -16.07 12.15
N TYR A 220 15.51 -15.04 11.83
CA TYR A 220 16.96 -15.10 11.60
C TYR A 220 17.79 -14.78 12.88
N GLY A 221 17.12 -14.63 14.03
CA GLY A 221 17.78 -14.27 15.29
C GLY A 221 18.21 -12.79 15.35
N ILE A 222 17.81 -11.97 14.38
CA ILE A 222 18.16 -10.56 14.30
C ILE A 222 17.18 -9.75 15.12
N ARG A 223 17.70 -9.07 16.16
CA ARG A 223 16.92 -8.25 17.09
C ARG A 223 17.57 -6.88 17.21
N PRO A 224 17.14 -5.91 16.39
CA PRO A 224 17.70 -4.56 16.42
C PRO A 224 17.67 -3.96 17.82
N ARG A 225 18.84 -3.50 18.30
CA ARG A 225 18.95 -2.83 19.61
C ARG A 225 18.72 -1.34 19.51
N ASP A 226 19.00 -0.78 18.33
CA ASP A 226 18.85 0.64 18.05
C ASP A 226 17.94 0.84 16.83
N ILE A 227 16.84 1.56 17.01
CA ILE A 227 15.90 1.93 15.96
C ILE A 227 15.91 3.44 15.87
N ILE A 228 16.60 3.97 14.84
CA ILE A 228 16.84 5.40 14.66
C ILE A 228 15.70 6.12 13.93
N GLY A 229 14.78 5.38 13.34
CA GLY A 229 13.65 6.00 12.62
C GLY A 229 12.65 5.00 12.10
N HIS A 230 11.44 5.52 11.90
CA HIS A 230 10.35 4.82 11.26
C HIS A 230 9.85 5.66 10.08
N THR A 231 9.60 5.02 8.94
CA THR A 231 9.04 5.70 7.76
C THR A 231 8.22 4.77 6.90
N GLN A 232 7.15 5.32 6.32
CA GLN A 232 6.39 4.66 5.24
C GLN A 232 6.86 5.11 3.85
N TYR A 233 7.74 6.10 3.76
CA TYR A 233 8.21 6.71 2.53
C TYR A 233 9.55 6.12 2.11
N TYR A 234 9.60 5.50 0.93
CA TYR A 234 10.81 4.88 0.41
C TYR A 234 11.91 5.88 0.09
N ASP A 235 11.57 7.07 -0.37
CA ASP A 235 12.53 8.14 -0.66
C ASP A 235 13.24 8.64 0.61
N VAL A 236 12.51 8.76 1.72
CA VAL A 236 13.10 9.09 3.04
C VAL A 236 14.03 7.97 3.50
N MET A 237 13.58 6.70 3.43
CA MET A 237 14.43 5.56 3.77
C MET A 237 15.68 5.52 2.90
N ALA A 238 15.53 5.68 1.60
CA ALA A 238 16.61 5.71 0.63
C ALA A 238 17.66 6.79 0.96
N ALA A 239 17.21 8.01 1.28
CA ALA A 239 18.09 9.10 1.68
C ALA A 239 18.85 8.81 3.00
N MET A 240 18.20 8.13 3.94
CA MET A 240 18.85 7.72 5.19
C MET A 240 19.90 6.63 4.96
N LEU A 241 19.60 5.66 4.11
CA LEU A 241 20.55 4.58 3.75
C LEU A 241 21.77 5.13 3.02
N ASP A 242 21.56 5.97 2.01
CA ASP A 242 22.63 6.57 1.19
C ASP A 242 23.59 7.42 2.02
N ARG A 243 23.07 8.10 3.05
CA ARG A 243 23.87 8.85 4.01
C ARG A 243 24.52 7.98 5.11
N GLY A 244 24.26 6.68 5.08
CA GLY A 244 24.79 5.73 6.07
C GLY A 244 24.26 5.98 7.47
N LEU A 245 23.04 6.46 7.62
CA LEU A 245 22.44 6.69 8.94
C LEU A 245 22.00 5.38 9.59
N GLY A 246 21.59 4.37 8.79
CA GLY A 246 21.15 3.10 9.31
C GLY A 246 21.04 2.03 8.23
N VAL A 247 20.45 0.89 8.62
CA VAL A 247 20.20 -0.26 7.76
C VAL A 247 18.71 -0.57 7.74
N SER A 248 18.22 -1.21 6.67
CA SER A 248 16.81 -1.60 6.57
C SER A 248 16.63 -2.89 5.77
N SER A 249 15.50 -3.57 5.97
CA SER A 249 15.14 -4.81 5.27
C SER A 249 14.15 -4.54 4.15
N PHE A 250 14.54 -4.87 2.90
CA PHE A 250 13.71 -4.67 1.72
C PHE A 250 14.19 -5.51 0.52
N SER A 251 13.56 -5.33 -0.64
CA SER A 251 14.00 -5.94 -1.89
C SER A 251 14.96 -5.02 -2.65
N GLU A 252 15.97 -5.60 -3.29
CA GLU A 252 16.97 -4.86 -4.09
C GLU A 252 16.35 -3.96 -5.16
N ALA A 253 15.13 -4.25 -5.59
CA ALA A 253 14.42 -3.49 -6.62
C ALA A 253 14.14 -2.03 -6.27
N ILE A 254 14.23 -1.65 -5.00
CA ILE A 254 14.06 -0.25 -4.59
C ILE A 254 15.36 0.55 -4.58
N LEU A 255 16.50 -0.10 -4.78
CA LEU A 255 17.79 0.59 -4.90
C LEU A 255 17.92 1.20 -6.30
N THR A 256 18.05 2.52 -6.36
CA THR A 256 18.38 3.19 -7.62
C THR A 256 19.81 2.82 -8.07
N PRO A 257 20.14 2.99 -9.35
CA PRO A 257 21.52 2.81 -9.82
C PRO A 257 22.54 3.66 -9.05
N ALA A 258 22.20 4.88 -8.66
CA ALA A 258 23.06 5.75 -7.85
C ALA A 258 23.30 5.16 -6.45
N MET A 259 22.24 4.67 -5.79
CA MET A 259 22.36 4.06 -4.46
C MET A 259 23.18 2.75 -4.46
N ARG A 260 23.17 1.99 -5.55
CA ARG A 260 23.96 0.76 -5.65
C ARG A 260 25.48 0.99 -5.65
N ALA A 261 25.92 2.24 -5.81
CA ALA A 261 27.33 2.60 -5.63
C ALA A 261 27.70 2.73 -4.15
N THR A 262 26.76 3.02 -3.27
CA THR A 262 26.99 3.30 -1.83
C THR A 262 26.34 2.29 -0.91
N VAL A 263 25.21 1.71 -1.28
CA VAL A 263 24.40 0.78 -0.48
C VAL A 263 24.64 -0.65 -0.94
N VAL A 264 25.01 -1.51 0.00
CA VAL A 264 25.31 -2.91 -0.25
C VAL A 264 24.38 -3.83 0.55
N GLN A 265 24.27 -5.08 0.11
CA GLN A 265 23.58 -6.11 0.89
C GLN A 265 24.49 -6.57 2.02
N LEU A 266 24.06 -6.32 3.25
CA LEU A 266 24.81 -6.70 4.47
C LEU A 266 24.45 -8.12 4.92
N TYR A 267 23.23 -8.55 4.64
CA TYR A 267 22.73 -9.88 4.99
C TYR A 267 21.62 -10.32 4.04
N PRO A 268 21.63 -11.56 3.52
CA PRO A 268 20.56 -12.08 2.69
C PRO A 268 19.35 -12.47 3.54
N LEU A 269 18.16 -12.12 3.07
CA LEU A 269 16.89 -12.58 3.57
C LEU A 269 16.10 -13.23 2.41
N GLU A 270 14.83 -13.61 2.67
CA GLU A 270 13.99 -14.16 1.61
C GLU A 270 13.88 -13.20 0.42
N ASP A 271 13.98 -13.78 -0.77
CA ASP A 271 13.77 -13.06 -2.03
C ASP A 271 12.33 -12.59 -2.19
N TRP A 272 12.12 -11.71 -3.14
CA TRP A 272 10.82 -11.12 -3.43
C TRP A 272 10.38 -11.51 -4.83
N ARG A 273 9.08 -11.77 -4.99
CA ARG A 273 8.42 -11.97 -6.27
C ARG A 273 7.87 -10.65 -6.76
N LEU A 274 8.06 -10.34 -8.03
CA LEU A 274 7.26 -9.33 -8.73
C LEU A 274 6.01 -10.00 -9.24
N LEU A 275 4.86 -9.49 -8.82
CA LEU A 275 3.54 -10.03 -9.12
C LEU A 275 2.76 -9.05 -9.97
N TRP A 276 2.00 -9.60 -10.93
CA TRP A 276 1.13 -8.89 -11.85
C TRP A 276 -0.31 -9.36 -11.72
N TYR A 277 -1.24 -8.43 -11.73
CA TYR A 277 -2.67 -8.67 -11.83
C TYR A 277 -3.26 -7.77 -12.92
N ARG A 278 -4.20 -8.32 -13.70
CA ARG A 278 -5.02 -7.59 -14.66
C ARG A 278 -6.46 -8.03 -14.50
N ARG A 279 -7.34 -7.06 -14.33
CA ARG A 279 -8.79 -7.28 -14.37
C ARG A 279 -9.24 -7.47 -15.81
N ASP A 280 -10.16 -8.41 -16.04
CA ASP A 280 -10.84 -8.53 -17.34
C ASP A 280 -11.79 -7.33 -17.52
N ARG A 281 -11.59 -6.58 -18.57
CA ARG A 281 -12.46 -5.46 -19.01
C ARG A 281 -13.13 -5.74 -20.37
N GLY A 282 -13.44 -7.00 -20.67
CA GLY A 282 -14.22 -7.34 -21.85
C GLY A 282 -13.52 -7.03 -23.19
N GLY A 283 -12.21 -7.17 -23.27
CA GLY A 283 -11.44 -7.04 -24.51
C GLY A 283 -11.14 -5.58 -24.94
N ASP A 284 -11.23 -4.59 -24.04
CA ASP A 284 -10.80 -3.21 -24.35
C ASP A 284 -9.33 -3.18 -24.78
N PRO A 285 -9.00 -2.79 -26.03
CA PRO A 285 -7.62 -2.82 -26.56
C PRO A 285 -6.68 -1.88 -25.80
N ARG A 286 -7.19 -0.88 -25.08
CA ARG A 286 -6.39 0.01 -24.23
C ARG A 286 -5.80 -0.72 -23.03
N CYS A 287 -6.41 -1.82 -22.58
CA CYS A 287 -5.83 -2.68 -21.53
C CYS A 287 -4.50 -3.28 -21.95
N GLU A 288 -4.35 -3.67 -23.23
CA GLU A 288 -3.10 -4.21 -23.76
C GLU A 288 -2.00 -3.15 -23.82
N ALA A 289 -2.37 -1.91 -24.19
CA ALA A 289 -1.43 -0.80 -24.20
C ALA A 289 -0.92 -0.48 -22.78
N VAL A 290 -1.83 -0.48 -21.79
CA VAL A 290 -1.48 -0.26 -20.38
C VAL A 290 -0.62 -1.39 -19.83
N GLU A 291 -1.00 -2.66 -20.06
CA GLU A 291 -0.23 -3.83 -19.64
C GLU A 291 1.16 -3.80 -20.24
N SER A 292 1.27 -3.65 -21.56
CA SER A 292 2.54 -3.58 -22.26
C SER A 292 3.43 -2.46 -21.71
N PHE A 293 2.86 -1.28 -21.44
CA PHE A 293 3.58 -0.16 -20.85
C PHE A 293 4.10 -0.49 -19.44
N LEU A 294 3.24 -0.94 -18.53
CA LEU A 294 3.63 -1.18 -17.14
C LEU A 294 4.67 -2.30 -17.01
N LEU A 295 4.49 -3.39 -17.77
CA LEU A 295 5.43 -4.51 -17.76
C LEU A 295 6.77 -4.13 -18.40
N SER A 296 6.75 -3.48 -19.55
CA SER A 296 7.99 -3.06 -20.23
C SER A 296 8.73 -1.98 -19.43
N ALA A 297 8.00 -1.07 -18.79
CA ALA A 297 8.59 -0.02 -17.97
C ALA A 297 9.50 -0.58 -16.87
N VAL A 298 9.17 -1.75 -16.32
CA VAL A 298 9.92 -2.40 -15.25
C VAL A 298 10.84 -3.49 -15.80
N LEU A 299 10.29 -4.48 -16.50
CA LEU A 299 11.03 -5.70 -16.88
C LEU A 299 12.09 -5.48 -17.97
N GLN A 300 11.90 -4.46 -18.82
CA GLN A 300 12.87 -4.11 -19.86
C GLN A 300 13.85 -3.03 -19.43
N ASP A 301 13.70 -2.50 -18.20
CA ASP A 301 14.66 -1.53 -17.69
C ASP A 301 15.94 -2.24 -17.21
N PRO A 302 17.11 -1.91 -17.79
CA PRO A 302 18.37 -2.58 -17.44
C PRO A 302 18.77 -2.36 -15.96
N ALA A 303 18.19 -1.38 -15.30
CA ALA A 303 18.44 -1.12 -13.89
C ALA A 303 17.56 -1.98 -12.96
N TYR A 304 16.56 -2.71 -13.50
CA TYR A 304 15.73 -3.59 -12.68
C TYR A 304 16.47 -4.90 -12.35
N PRO A 305 16.68 -5.25 -11.06
CA PRO A 305 17.56 -6.34 -10.64
C PRO A 305 16.87 -7.71 -10.69
N THR A 306 16.63 -8.23 -11.89
CA THR A 306 16.02 -9.56 -12.07
C THR A 306 17.01 -10.67 -11.72
N LEU A 307 16.61 -11.62 -10.87
CA LEU A 307 17.36 -12.86 -10.58
C LEU A 307 17.02 -13.99 -11.57
N SER A 308 15.73 -14.14 -11.88
CA SER A 308 15.24 -15.13 -12.84
C SER A 308 13.95 -14.65 -13.46
N VAL A 309 13.79 -14.86 -14.76
CA VAL A 309 12.51 -14.72 -15.46
C VAL A 309 11.81 -16.06 -15.38
N ILE A 310 10.61 -16.10 -14.82
CA ILE A 310 9.80 -17.32 -14.78
C ILE A 310 8.98 -17.36 -16.06
N ASP A 311 9.37 -18.25 -16.96
CA ASP A 311 8.66 -18.53 -18.20
C ASP A 311 7.46 -19.45 -17.88
N GLU A 312 6.26 -18.89 -17.74
CA GLU A 312 5.03 -19.66 -17.43
C GLU A 312 4.60 -20.63 -18.55
N HIS A 313 5.21 -20.55 -19.73
CA HIS A 313 4.88 -21.44 -20.83
C HIS A 313 5.33 -22.91 -20.64
N ARG A 314 6.09 -23.23 -19.59
CA ARG A 314 6.54 -24.62 -19.31
C ARG A 314 5.65 -25.41 -18.37
N GLN A 315 4.68 -24.80 -17.69
CA GLN A 315 3.82 -25.55 -16.74
C GLN A 315 2.54 -26.13 -17.35
N THR A 316 2.18 -25.80 -18.59
CA THR A 316 0.95 -26.32 -19.24
C THR A 316 1.18 -27.62 -20.03
N GLN A 317 2.40 -28.19 -20.03
CA GLN A 317 2.69 -29.46 -20.70
C GLN A 317 3.00 -30.64 -19.80
N ALA A 318 2.75 -30.54 -18.49
CA ALA A 318 2.96 -31.63 -17.54
C ALA A 318 1.71 -31.85 -16.65
N ILE A 319 0.57 -32.18 -17.27
CA ILE A 319 -0.55 -32.94 -16.69
C ILE A 319 -1.11 -33.88 -17.78
#